data_ad3b1e68979a93f4c40518dba8f2aa87
#
_entry.id   ad3b1e68979a93f4c40518dba8f2aa87
#
_cell.length_a   1.000
_cell.length_b   1.000
_cell.length_c   1.000
_cell.angle_alpha   90.00
_cell.angle_beta   90.00
_cell.angle_gamma   90.00
#
_symmetry.space_group_name_H-M   'P 1'
#
loop_
_entity.id
_entity.type
_entity.pdbx_description
1 polymer ?
#
loop_
_entity_poly.entity_id
_entity_poly.type
_entity_poly.pdbx_seq_one_letter_code
_entity_poly.pdbx_strand_id
1 'polypeptide(L)'
;LAGCWPVYMLIAVWLSVTALFIYALRENHKPLHLITSIESEQIAEKVHEPQIKVQWTHLPGNISFDEKHGILKQGNKEISLSGDSLIYFRYFIQKDNYMLTYHDILMLVYGIKTDDISKNDRSRISHGIERLQKQLEGFENLKIILVRGKGYRMEISSGDIS
;
A
#
# COMPACT_ATOMS: atom_id res chain seq x y z
N LEU A 1 -20.77 53.87 28.55
CA LEU A 1 -21.38 52.68 27.94
C LEU A 1 -21.01 52.48 26.43
N ALA A 2 -19.72 52.57 26.08
CA ALA A 2 -19.27 52.53 24.69
C ALA A 2 -18.17 51.49 24.47
N GLY A 3 -18.25 50.29 25.08
CA GLY A 3 -17.16 49.34 25.07
C GLY A 3 -17.43 47.94 24.46
N CYS A 4 -18.67 47.55 24.14
CA CYS A 4 -18.99 46.19 23.77
C CYS A 4 -19.25 45.93 22.28
N TRP A 5 -19.30 46.96 21.45
CA TRP A 5 -19.68 46.79 20.04
C TRP A 5 -18.63 46.03 19.20
N PRO A 6 -17.32 46.23 19.35
CA PRO A 6 -16.36 45.47 18.54
C PRO A 6 -16.36 43.96 18.81
N VAL A 7 -16.71 43.54 20.04
CA VAL A 7 -16.75 42.10 20.40
C VAL A 7 -17.92 41.40 19.70
N TYR A 8 -19.09 42.02 19.64
CA TYR A 8 -20.26 41.45 18.95
C TYR A 8 -20.04 41.34 17.45
N MET A 9 -19.34 42.29 16.84
CA MET A 9 -19.00 42.22 15.41
C MET A 9 -18.05 41.07 15.11
N LEU A 10 -17.05 40.80 15.95
CA LEU A 10 -16.14 39.67 15.79
C LEU A 10 -16.86 38.32 15.93
N ILE A 11 -17.78 38.20 16.89
CA ILE A 11 -18.59 37.01 17.07
C ILE A 11 -19.49 36.75 15.86
N ALA A 12 -20.14 37.79 15.35
CA ALA A 12 -21.02 37.68 14.17
C ALA A 12 -20.23 37.23 12.91
N VAL A 13 -19.03 37.78 12.71
CA VAL A 13 -18.14 37.34 11.59
C VAL A 13 -17.73 35.89 11.77
N TRP A 14 -17.39 35.47 12.98
CA TRP A 14 -16.97 34.09 13.27
C TRP A 14 -18.10 33.08 13.01
N LEU A 15 -19.32 33.40 13.43
CA LEU A 15 -20.49 32.57 13.17
C LEU A 15 -20.85 32.47 11.68
N SER A 16 -20.67 33.54 10.92
CA SER A 16 -20.92 33.51 9.47
C SER A 16 -19.90 32.65 8.72
N VAL A 17 -18.63 32.71 9.11
CA VAL A 17 -17.56 31.89 8.49
C VAL A 17 -17.77 30.38 8.84
N THR A 18 -18.13 30.07 10.07
CA THR A 18 -18.41 28.67 10.45
C THR A 18 -19.65 28.11 9.75
N ALA A 19 -20.71 28.92 9.58
CA ALA A 19 -21.89 28.51 8.84
C ALA A 19 -21.59 28.24 7.35
N LEU A 20 -20.78 29.09 6.71
CA LEU A 20 -20.33 28.89 5.33
C LEU A 20 -19.47 27.63 5.17
N PHE A 21 -18.61 27.35 6.14
CA PHE A 21 -17.77 26.15 6.13
C PHE A 21 -18.61 24.87 6.27
N ILE A 22 -19.59 24.86 7.17
CA ILE A 22 -20.52 23.73 7.33
C ILE A 22 -21.37 23.54 6.07
N TYR A 23 -21.81 24.63 5.44
CA TYR A 23 -22.56 24.57 4.18
C TYR A 23 -21.70 23.95 3.05
N ALA A 24 -20.45 24.37 2.90
CA ALA A 24 -19.51 23.83 1.91
C ALA A 24 -19.21 22.33 2.13
N LEU A 25 -19.07 21.90 3.39
CA LEU A 25 -18.90 20.47 3.72
C LEU A 25 -20.16 19.66 3.38
N ARG A 26 -21.35 20.21 3.58
CA ARG A 26 -22.61 19.54 3.28
C ARG A 26 -22.87 19.41 1.77
N GLU A 27 -22.39 20.34 0.97
CA GLU A 27 -22.53 20.29 -0.50
C GLU A 27 -21.59 19.26 -1.12
N ASN A 28 -20.41 19.05 -0.54
CA ASN A 28 -19.49 17.99 -0.95
C ASN A 28 -19.91 16.57 -0.53
N HIS A 29 -20.91 16.45 0.34
CA HIS A 29 -21.47 15.17 0.79
C HIS A 29 -22.84 14.84 0.18
N LYS A 30 -23.20 15.42 -0.97
CA LYS A 30 -24.37 14.90 -1.70
C LYS A 30 -24.03 13.50 -2.20
N PRO A 31 -24.65 12.44 -1.66
CA PRO A 31 -24.47 11.11 -2.21
C PRO A 31 -25.01 11.14 -3.65
N LEU A 32 -24.26 10.59 -4.57
CA LEU A 32 -24.62 10.33 -5.96
C LEU A 32 -25.75 9.27 -6.02
N HIS A 33 -26.93 9.62 -5.48
CA HIS A 33 -28.11 8.76 -5.49
C HIS A 33 -29.22 9.44 -6.25
N LEU A 34 -29.02 9.69 -7.53
CA LEU A 34 -30.14 10.08 -8.43
C LEU A 34 -29.77 9.83 -9.89
N ILE A 35 -29.32 8.62 -10.22
CA ILE A 35 -29.45 8.08 -11.58
C ILE A 35 -29.78 6.59 -11.44
N THR A 36 -31.01 6.29 -11.02
CA THR A 36 -31.53 4.94 -11.10
C THR A 36 -33.04 4.98 -11.17
N SER A 37 -33.56 5.51 -12.24
CA SER A 37 -34.92 5.18 -12.69
C SER A 37 -35.27 5.91 -13.98
N ILE A 38 -34.52 5.68 -15.05
CA ILE A 38 -35.05 5.80 -16.42
C ILE A 38 -34.25 4.85 -17.29
N GLU A 39 -34.93 3.93 -17.95
CA GLU A 39 -34.41 2.97 -18.93
C GLU A 39 -34.00 1.59 -18.42
N SER A 40 -34.95 0.92 -17.81
CA SER A 40 -34.98 -0.56 -17.83
C SER A 40 -35.84 -1.02 -19.01
N GLU A 41 -35.40 -0.75 -20.24
CA GLU A 41 -35.86 -1.52 -21.42
C GLU A 41 -34.91 -1.21 -22.59
N GLN A 42 -34.31 -2.29 -23.12
CA GLN A 42 -33.46 -2.31 -24.29
C GLN A 42 -32.02 -1.81 -24.09
N ILE A 43 -31.16 -2.67 -23.56
CA ILE A 43 -29.88 -3.03 -24.18
C ILE A 43 -29.35 -4.27 -23.42
N ALA A 44 -29.88 -5.42 -23.79
CA ALA A 44 -29.15 -6.67 -23.63
C ALA A 44 -28.05 -6.73 -24.69
N GLU A 45 -27.15 -5.79 -24.69
CA GLU A 45 -25.99 -5.80 -25.57
C GLU A 45 -24.72 -5.64 -24.74
N LYS A 46 -24.15 -6.83 -24.45
CA LYS A 46 -22.71 -7.04 -24.29
C LYS A 46 -21.99 -5.97 -23.48
N VAL A 47 -22.23 -5.92 -22.17
CA VAL A 47 -21.26 -5.36 -21.24
C VAL A 47 -20.04 -6.29 -21.31
N HIS A 48 -19.14 -5.95 -22.20
CA HIS A 48 -17.78 -6.44 -22.19
C HIS A 48 -17.15 -5.76 -20.97
N GLU A 49 -17.33 -6.38 -19.81
CA GLU A 49 -16.59 -6.03 -18.59
C GLU A 49 -15.12 -5.98 -19.01
N PRO A 50 -14.44 -4.82 -18.88
CA PRO A 50 -13.03 -4.78 -19.22
C PRO A 50 -12.35 -5.81 -18.33
N GLN A 51 -12.00 -6.94 -18.90
CA GLN A 51 -11.17 -7.94 -18.22
C GLN A 51 -9.87 -7.23 -17.91
N ILE A 52 -9.78 -6.68 -16.70
CA ILE A 52 -8.53 -6.14 -16.16
C ILE A 52 -7.59 -7.34 -16.17
N LYS A 53 -6.72 -7.42 -17.17
CA LYS A 53 -5.70 -8.46 -17.24
C LYS A 53 -4.83 -8.28 -15.99
N VAL A 54 -5.11 -9.08 -14.97
CA VAL A 54 -4.27 -9.17 -13.78
C VAL A 54 -2.95 -9.75 -14.24
N GLN A 55 -1.91 -8.94 -14.19
CA GLN A 55 -0.58 -9.37 -14.60
C GLN A 55 0.07 -10.07 -13.40
N TRP A 56 0.09 -11.41 -13.46
CA TRP A 56 0.75 -12.23 -12.47
C TRP A 56 2.24 -12.38 -12.80
N THR A 57 3.10 -12.06 -11.84
CA THR A 57 4.52 -12.40 -11.87
C THR A 57 4.70 -13.78 -11.24
N HIS A 58 5.20 -14.73 -12.01
CA HIS A 58 5.46 -16.08 -11.52
C HIS A 58 6.88 -16.19 -10.97
N LEU A 59 6.96 -16.60 -9.71
CA LEU A 59 8.20 -16.84 -8.99
C LEU A 59 8.46 -18.35 -8.85
N PRO A 60 9.69 -18.78 -8.59
CA PRO A 60 9.98 -20.19 -8.27
C PRO A 60 9.09 -20.72 -7.15
N GLY A 61 8.92 -22.05 -7.05
CA GLY A 61 8.12 -22.65 -5.97
C GLY A 61 6.61 -22.48 -6.13
N ASN A 62 6.10 -22.35 -7.37
CA ASN A 62 4.67 -22.16 -7.69
C ASN A 62 4.03 -20.95 -6.99
N ILE A 63 4.80 -19.89 -6.83
CA ILE A 63 4.34 -18.65 -6.24
C ILE A 63 3.95 -17.70 -7.37
N SER A 64 2.79 -17.09 -7.25
CA SER A 64 2.29 -16.06 -8.15
C SER A 64 2.03 -14.78 -7.40
N PHE A 65 2.49 -13.66 -7.93
CA PHE A 65 2.35 -12.34 -7.33
C PHE A 65 1.64 -11.37 -8.27
N ASP A 66 0.53 -10.82 -7.80
CA ASP A 66 -0.16 -9.69 -8.43
C ASP A 66 0.44 -8.39 -7.90
N GLU A 67 1.31 -7.80 -8.69
CA GLU A 67 2.02 -6.58 -8.30
C GLU A 67 1.06 -5.40 -8.08
N LYS A 68 -0.02 -5.33 -8.85
CA LYS A 68 -0.98 -4.22 -8.76
C LYS A 68 -1.73 -4.22 -7.43
N HIS A 69 -2.22 -5.38 -7.01
CA HIS A 69 -3.06 -5.52 -5.82
C HIS A 69 -2.26 -6.01 -4.60
N GLY A 70 -0.99 -6.37 -4.76
CA GLY A 70 -0.16 -6.88 -3.67
C GLY A 70 -0.55 -8.28 -3.21
N ILE A 71 -1.20 -9.07 -4.07
CA ILE A 71 -1.69 -10.39 -3.72
C ILE A 71 -0.62 -11.44 -4.04
N LEU A 72 -0.26 -12.24 -3.05
CA LEU A 72 0.66 -13.35 -3.19
C LEU A 72 -0.09 -14.66 -3.04
N LYS A 73 0.11 -15.60 -3.97
CA LYS A 73 -0.55 -16.92 -4.00
C LYS A 73 0.45 -18.05 -4.11
N GLN A 74 0.20 -19.14 -3.38
CA GLN A 74 0.91 -20.40 -3.52
C GLN A 74 -0.07 -21.56 -3.26
N GLY A 75 -0.44 -22.28 -4.30
CA GLY A 75 -1.49 -23.29 -4.21
C GLY A 75 -2.79 -22.68 -3.70
N ASN A 76 -3.29 -23.18 -2.57
CA ASN A 76 -4.53 -22.70 -1.93
C ASN A 76 -4.31 -21.54 -0.95
N LYS A 77 -3.06 -21.16 -0.71
CA LYS A 77 -2.73 -20.05 0.18
C LYS A 77 -2.74 -18.74 -0.59
N GLU A 78 -3.36 -17.73 -0.01
CA GLU A 78 -3.39 -16.37 -0.54
C GLU A 78 -3.23 -15.38 0.60
N ILE A 79 -2.37 -14.38 0.40
CA ILE A 79 -2.23 -13.25 1.31
C ILE A 79 -2.20 -11.94 0.53
N SER A 80 -2.60 -10.87 1.19
CA SER A 80 -2.45 -9.52 0.67
C SER A 80 -1.35 -8.80 1.44
N LEU A 81 -0.31 -8.39 0.71
CA LEU A 81 0.75 -7.55 1.23
C LEU A 81 0.33 -6.08 1.13
N SER A 82 0.59 -5.31 2.15
CA SER A 82 0.23 -3.89 2.20
C SER A 82 1.34 -3.03 2.82
N GLY A 83 1.27 -1.71 2.55
CA GLY A 83 2.21 -0.74 3.11
C GLY A 83 3.66 -1.07 2.77
N ASP A 84 4.54 -0.90 3.76
CA ASP A 84 5.98 -1.13 3.60
C ASP A 84 6.30 -2.57 3.16
N SER A 85 5.54 -3.57 3.64
CA SER A 85 5.77 -4.98 3.28
C SER A 85 5.61 -5.23 1.79
N LEU A 86 4.61 -4.61 1.16
CA LEU A 86 4.42 -4.67 -0.29
C LEU A 86 5.59 -4.02 -1.03
N ILE A 87 6.06 -2.87 -0.54
CA ILE A 87 7.19 -2.14 -1.12
C ILE A 87 8.46 -3.00 -1.03
N TYR A 88 8.77 -3.57 0.14
CA TYR A 88 9.89 -4.46 0.30
C TYR A 88 9.83 -5.67 -0.63
N PHE A 89 8.66 -6.33 -0.71
CA PHE A 89 8.50 -7.51 -1.55
C PHE A 89 8.71 -7.20 -3.04
N ARG A 90 8.13 -6.10 -3.53
CA ARG A 90 8.34 -5.63 -4.91
C ARG A 90 9.82 -5.43 -5.23
N TYR A 91 10.56 -4.77 -4.34
CA TYR A 91 11.98 -4.53 -4.57
C TYR A 91 12.82 -5.80 -4.50
N PHE A 92 12.48 -6.75 -3.63
CA PHE A 92 13.15 -8.05 -3.63
C PHE A 92 13.03 -8.75 -4.97
N ILE A 93 11.83 -8.83 -5.54
CA ILE A 93 11.61 -9.54 -6.81
C ILE A 93 12.18 -8.81 -8.03
N GLN A 94 12.41 -7.51 -7.94
CA GLN A 94 12.99 -6.70 -9.02
C GLN A 94 14.53 -6.75 -9.04
N LYS A 95 15.16 -7.16 -7.94
CA LYS A 95 16.62 -7.21 -7.85
C LYS A 95 17.15 -8.58 -8.25
N ASP A 96 18.26 -8.56 -8.96
CA ASP A 96 19.03 -9.77 -9.25
C ASP A 96 19.41 -10.46 -7.93
N ASN A 97 19.30 -11.79 -7.88
CA ASN A 97 19.51 -12.59 -6.68
C ASN A 97 18.63 -12.25 -5.48
N TYR A 98 17.49 -11.53 -5.69
CA TYR A 98 16.54 -11.17 -4.64
C TYR A 98 17.20 -10.53 -3.41
N MET A 99 18.21 -9.68 -3.62
CA MET A 99 18.96 -9.07 -2.54
C MET A 99 18.71 -7.57 -2.45
N LEU A 100 18.41 -7.07 -1.25
CA LEU A 100 18.33 -5.66 -0.91
C LEU A 100 19.44 -5.30 0.08
N THR A 101 20.30 -4.37 -0.28
CA THR A 101 21.29 -3.80 0.63
C THR A 101 20.61 -2.83 1.60
N TYR A 102 21.27 -2.52 2.73
CA TYR A 102 20.78 -1.47 3.63
C TYR A 102 20.60 -0.13 2.92
N HIS A 103 21.52 0.19 2.00
CA HIS A 103 21.44 1.42 1.20
C HIS A 103 20.23 1.39 0.25
N ASP A 104 19.99 0.28 -0.46
CA ASP A 104 18.79 0.14 -1.30
C ASP A 104 17.53 0.38 -0.49
N ILE A 105 17.42 -0.23 0.69
CA ILE A 105 16.23 -0.10 1.54
C ILE A 105 16.03 1.34 2.00
N LEU A 106 17.08 2.01 2.48
CA LEU A 106 16.99 3.41 2.90
C LEU A 106 16.54 4.31 1.75
N MET A 107 17.11 4.12 0.57
CA MET A 107 16.80 4.92 -0.60
C MET A 107 15.40 4.63 -1.15
N LEU A 108 15.06 3.35 -1.35
CA LEU A 108 13.85 2.95 -2.07
C LEU A 108 12.59 2.96 -1.19
N VAL A 109 12.72 2.58 0.08
CA VAL A 109 11.57 2.48 1.00
C VAL A 109 11.38 3.77 1.79
N TYR A 110 12.46 4.39 2.23
CA TYR A 110 12.40 5.55 3.11
C TYR A 110 12.80 6.88 2.46
N GLY A 111 13.27 6.87 1.20
CA GLY A 111 13.70 8.07 0.47
C GLY A 111 14.96 8.72 1.04
N ILE A 112 15.72 8.00 1.87
CA ILE A 112 16.93 8.51 2.55
C ILE A 112 18.15 8.19 1.70
N LYS A 113 18.84 9.21 1.21
CA LYS A 113 20.12 9.10 0.50
C LYS A 113 21.25 9.38 1.48
N THR A 114 21.88 8.35 1.97
CA THR A 114 23.04 8.44 2.86
C THR A 114 24.01 7.29 2.63
N ASP A 115 25.30 7.56 2.74
CA ASP A 115 26.34 6.53 2.71
C ASP A 115 26.64 6.00 4.12
N ASP A 116 26.27 6.75 5.15
CA ASP A 116 26.42 6.36 6.54
C ASP A 116 25.10 5.82 7.11
N ILE A 117 25.11 4.53 7.46
CA ILE A 117 23.93 3.81 7.94
C ILE A 117 23.99 3.74 9.45
N SER A 118 23.20 4.58 10.11
CA SER A 118 23.13 4.64 11.56
C SER A 118 22.56 3.35 12.20
N LYS A 119 22.76 3.19 13.50
CA LYS A 119 22.14 2.09 14.27
C LYS A 119 20.62 2.16 14.23
N ASN A 120 20.07 3.38 14.25
CA ASN A 120 18.62 3.59 14.20
C ASN A 120 18.04 3.16 12.85
N ASP A 121 18.73 3.45 11.75
CA ASP A 121 18.32 3.03 10.41
C ASP A 121 18.29 1.51 10.30
N ARG A 122 19.31 0.83 10.80
CA ARG A 122 19.34 -0.64 10.85
C ARG A 122 18.21 -1.23 11.67
N SER A 123 17.89 -0.64 12.82
CA SER A 123 16.75 -1.07 13.65
C SER A 123 15.42 -0.89 12.91
N ARG A 124 15.22 0.26 12.25
CA ARG A 124 14.02 0.54 11.45
C ARG A 124 13.85 -0.45 10.32
N ILE A 125 14.93 -0.75 9.60
CA ILE A 125 14.94 -1.73 8.52
C ILE A 125 14.61 -3.12 9.06
N SER A 126 15.23 -3.54 10.17
CA SER A 126 14.97 -4.84 10.80
C SER A 126 13.49 -5.02 11.13
N HIS A 127 12.87 -4.05 11.77
CA HIS A 127 11.43 -4.09 12.08
C HIS A 127 10.53 -4.12 10.83
N GLY A 128 10.95 -3.47 9.73
CA GLY A 128 10.24 -3.54 8.45
C GLY A 128 10.29 -4.95 7.86
N ILE A 129 11.46 -5.55 7.86
CA ILE A 129 11.69 -6.92 7.38
C ILE A 129 10.97 -7.96 8.26
N GLU A 130 11.01 -7.81 9.58
CA GLU A 130 10.28 -8.69 10.52
C GLU A 130 8.77 -8.68 10.24
N ARG A 131 8.20 -7.51 9.96
CA ARG A 131 6.77 -7.40 9.57
C ARG A 131 6.49 -8.14 8.27
N LEU A 132 7.34 -8.00 7.26
CA LEU A 132 7.21 -8.75 6.02
C LEU A 132 7.34 -10.25 6.26
N GLN A 133 8.35 -10.71 7.01
CA GLN A 133 8.53 -12.12 7.35
C GLN A 133 7.28 -12.70 8.03
N LYS A 134 6.69 -11.95 8.98
CA LYS A 134 5.45 -12.36 9.66
C LYS A 134 4.27 -12.50 8.69
N GLN A 135 4.14 -11.62 7.69
CA GLN A 135 3.10 -11.76 6.66
C GLN A 135 3.36 -12.95 5.73
N LEU A 136 4.62 -13.28 5.49
CA LEU A 136 5.02 -14.44 4.67
C LEU A 136 4.99 -15.77 5.45
N GLU A 137 4.64 -15.75 6.75
CA GLU A 137 4.46 -16.98 7.52
C GLU A 137 3.43 -17.89 6.84
N GLY A 138 3.82 -19.12 6.59
CA GLY A 138 2.99 -20.09 5.86
C GLY A 138 3.33 -20.26 4.38
N PHE A 139 4.22 -19.45 3.82
CA PHE A 139 4.86 -19.72 2.53
C PHE A 139 6.21 -20.42 2.77
N GLU A 140 6.20 -21.74 2.83
CA GLU A 140 7.39 -22.54 3.20
C GLU A 140 8.57 -22.32 2.26
N ASN A 141 8.28 -21.98 1.01
CA ASN A 141 9.27 -21.76 -0.03
C ASN A 141 9.84 -20.32 -0.04
N LEU A 142 9.36 -19.43 0.83
CA LEU A 142 9.84 -18.05 0.94
C LEU A 142 10.50 -17.81 2.29
N LYS A 143 11.76 -17.42 2.27
CA LYS A 143 12.51 -17.07 3.49
C LYS A 143 13.32 -15.82 3.25
N ILE A 144 13.31 -14.90 4.20
CA ILE A 144 14.19 -13.73 4.17
C ILE A 144 15.31 -13.95 5.18
N ILE A 145 16.54 -13.87 4.72
CA ILE A 145 17.73 -14.06 5.53
C ILE A 145 18.55 -12.78 5.62
N LEU A 146 19.17 -12.56 6.76
CA LEU A 146 20.13 -11.49 6.97
C LEU A 146 21.48 -11.86 6.34
N VAL A 147 21.97 -11.05 5.40
CA VAL A 147 23.33 -11.14 4.88
C VAL A 147 24.20 -10.16 5.65
N ARG A 148 25.00 -10.69 6.57
CA ARG A 148 25.81 -9.90 7.51
C ARG A 148 26.61 -8.81 6.80
N GLY A 149 26.47 -7.58 7.28
CA GLY A 149 27.16 -6.41 6.75
C GLY A 149 26.64 -5.86 5.42
N LYS A 150 25.69 -6.55 4.74
CA LYS A 150 25.21 -6.16 3.41
C LYS A 150 23.74 -5.75 3.41
N GLY A 151 22.86 -6.53 4.03
CA GLY A 151 21.42 -6.30 3.97
C GLY A 151 20.64 -7.61 4.12
N TYR A 152 19.59 -7.78 3.30
CA TYR A 152 18.71 -8.94 3.36
C TYR A 152 18.57 -9.58 1.98
N ARG A 153 18.41 -10.90 1.97
CA ARG A 153 18.13 -11.65 0.75
C ARG A 153 16.89 -12.50 0.94
N MET A 154 16.02 -12.49 -0.05
CA MET A 154 14.89 -13.41 -0.11
C MET A 154 15.33 -14.68 -0.82
N GLU A 155 15.16 -15.81 -0.18
CA GLU A 155 15.38 -17.13 -0.73
C GLU A 155 14.05 -17.73 -1.14
N ILE A 156 14.00 -18.24 -2.38
CA ILE A 156 12.82 -18.89 -2.92
C ILE A 156 13.26 -20.31 -3.27
N SER A 157 12.76 -21.29 -2.52
CA SER A 157 13.04 -22.70 -2.80
C SER A 157 12.10 -23.18 -3.90
N SER A 158 12.66 -23.77 -4.95
CA SER A 158 11.88 -24.60 -5.86
C SER A 158 11.49 -25.85 -5.05
N GLY A 159 10.23 -25.90 -4.59
CA GLY A 159 9.74 -27.09 -3.92
C GLY A 159 9.87 -28.27 -4.85
N ASP A 160 10.74 -29.22 -4.53
CA ASP A 160 10.74 -30.52 -5.17
C ASP A 160 9.40 -31.18 -4.80
N ILE A 161 8.56 -31.34 -5.81
CA ILE A 161 7.33 -32.16 -5.71
C ILE A 161 7.85 -33.60 -5.66
N SER A 162 8.04 -34.11 -4.44
CA SER A 162 8.25 -35.54 -4.19
C SER A 162 6.92 -36.25 -4.23
#